data_621fb47170c43a164d7c09b9f336701d
#
_entry.id   621fb47170c43a164d7c09b9f336701d
#
_cell.length_a   1.000
_cell.length_b   1.000
_cell.length_c   1.000
_cell.angle_alpha   90.00
_cell.angle_beta   90.00
_cell.angle_gamma   90.00
#
_symmetry.space_group_name_H-M   'P 1'
#
loop_
_entity.id
_entity.type
_entity.pdbx_description
1 polymer ?
#
loop_
_entity_poly.entity_id
_entity_poly.type
_entity_poly.pdbx_seq_one_letter_code
_entity_poly.pdbx_strand_id
1 'polypeptide(L)'
;RAHGDKLYRMGIGKHISRNNISHANTKREVAIYRELAQRMMQKATCIRFRDPQLEELSCLFSISGFFAIDSSSIKFDLNRYPWSVPQQGVGGIKLHTMYDLLREVPKMCLITGHEERDQTFMEDYPYEKESLYIIDKAYMKTRGLFAIEKAKAFFIVPIKRNVKYLVLKDDTEHSNPIEVIADRTIEFTSRWAKAGYPKKLRIVTYYVEKKGKTMQFLTNNFKLPAEKVALLYKYRWNIEVFFKWI
;
A
#
# COMPACT_ATOMS: atom_id res chain seq x y z
N ARG A 1 24.55 4.49 22.44
CA ARG A 1 25.01 4.83 23.83
C ARG A 1 23.87 5.28 24.75
N ALA A 2 22.74 5.75 24.25
CA ALA A 2 21.68 6.35 25.08
C ALA A 2 20.77 5.33 25.82
N HIS A 3 20.93 4.03 25.63
CA HIS A 3 20.01 3.01 26.17
C HIS A 3 20.70 1.76 26.75
N GLY A 4 21.89 1.92 27.33
CA GLY A 4 22.67 0.80 27.89
C GLY A 4 21.89 -0.05 28.90
N ASP A 5 21.10 0.59 29.75
CA ASP A 5 20.30 -0.11 30.78
C ASP A 5 19.14 -0.94 30.17
N LYS A 6 18.58 -0.50 29.02
CA LYS A 6 17.55 -1.25 28.31
C LYS A 6 18.15 -2.48 27.63
N LEU A 7 19.35 -2.39 27.08
CA LEU A 7 20.03 -3.51 26.42
C LEU A 7 20.33 -4.64 27.41
N TYR A 8 20.75 -4.30 28.64
CA TYR A 8 20.99 -5.29 29.70
C TYR A 8 19.72 -6.07 30.06
N ARG A 9 18.57 -5.37 30.19
CA ARG A 9 17.26 -6.00 30.46
C ARG A 9 16.78 -6.90 29.33
N MET A 10 17.27 -6.68 28.11
CA MET A 10 17.00 -7.53 26.94
C MET A 10 17.96 -8.72 26.84
N GLY A 11 18.76 -9.01 27.85
CA GLY A 11 19.76 -10.08 27.85
C GLY A 11 21.00 -9.76 27.01
N ILE A 12 21.19 -8.50 26.62
CA ILE A 12 22.35 -8.04 25.86
C ILE A 12 23.36 -7.48 26.87
N GLY A 13 24.54 -8.07 26.97
CA GLY A 13 25.57 -7.67 27.94
C GLY A 13 25.95 -6.17 27.86
N LYS A 14 26.52 -5.65 28.93
CA LYS A 14 26.81 -4.21 29.13
C LYS A 14 27.63 -3.54 28.02
N HIS A 15 28.43 -4.30 27.28
CA HIS A 15 29.28 -3.78 26.21
C HIS A 15 29.21 -4.65 24.95
N ILE A 16 28.41 -4.24 23.98
CA ILE A 16 28.53 -4.75 22.62
C ILE A 16 29.39 -3.75 21.86
N SER A 17 30.57 -4.19 21.42
CA SER A 17 31.42 -3.35 20.56
C SER A 17 30.75 -3.16 19.19
N ARG A 18 30.99 -2.01 18.56
CA ARG A 18 30.55 -1.73 17.19
C ARG A 18 31.03 -2.80 16.20
N ASN A 19 32.24 -3.34 16.42
CA ASN A 19 32.81 -4.41 15.60
C ASN A 19 32.03 -5.72 15.74
N ASN A 20 31.61 -6.07 16.97
CA ASN A 20 30.81 -7.29 17.18
C ASN A 20 29.45 -7.23 16.48
N ILE A 21 28.79 -6.07 16.48
CA ILE A 21 27.55 -5.88 15.75
C ILE A 21 27.77 -5.97 14.23
N SER A 22 28.81 -5.29 13.73
CA SER A 22 29.19 -5.35 12.31
C SER A 22 29.49 -6.78 11.87
N HIS A 23 30.30 -7.49 12.63
CA HIS A 23 30.69 -8.88 12.36
C HIS A 23 29.48 -9.84 12.43
N ALA A 24 28.57 -9.65 13.38
CA ALA A 24 27.35 -10.42 13.47
C ALA A 24 26.45 -10.21 12.24
N ASN A 25 26.29 -8.96 11.80
CA ASN A 25 25.49 -8.62 10.62
C ASN A 25 26.10 -9.16 9.32
N THR A 26 27.43 -9.28 9.24
CA THR A 26 28.11 -9.82 8.06
C THR A 26 28.04 -11.34 7.99
N LYS A 27 28.08 -12.03 9.14
CA LYS A 27 28.16 -13.49 9.20
C LYS A 27 26.82 -14.20 9.34
N ARG A 28 25.80 -13.53 9.89
CA ARG A 28 24.51 -14.17 10.13
C ARG A 28 23.68 -14.24 8.87
N GLU A 29 23.00 -15.34 8.67
CA GLU A 29 22.04 -15.57 7.60
C GLU A 29 20.93 -14.52 7.62
N VAL A 30 20.62 -13.94 6.47
CA VAL A 30 19.52 -12.97 6.29
C VAL A 30 18.16 -13.59 6.70
N ALA A 31 18.04 -14.91 6.57
CA ALA A 31 16.84 -15.66 6.96
C ALA A 31 16.44 -15.42 8.42
N ILE A 32 17.40 -15.29 9.33
CA ILE A 32 17.14 -15.05 10.77
C ILE A 32 16.38 -13.75 10.97
N TYR A 33 16.81 -12.68 10.30
CA TYR A 33 16.16 -11.36 10.40
C TYR A 33 14.79 -11.36 9.72
N ARG A 34 14.67 -12.07 8.58
CA ARG A 34 13.41 -12.20 7.85
C ARG A 34 12.37 -12.94 8.68
N GLU A 35 12.72 -14.07 9.26
CA GLU A 35 11.83 -14.85 10.12
C GLU A 35 11.43 -14.07 11.39
N LEU A 36 12.39 -13.38 12.01
CA LEU A 36 12.09 -12.52 13.15
C LEU A 36 11.08 -11.43 12.78
N ALA A 37 11.30 -10.72 11.67
CA ALA A 37 10.38 -9.71 11.19
C ALA A 37 8.99 -10.28 10.93
N GLN A 38 8.89 -11.45 10.27
CA GLN A 38 7.62 -12.12 10.01
C GLN A 38 6.89 -12.50 11.32
N ARG A 39 7.60 -13.07 12.30
CA ARG A 39 7.03 -13.42 13.60
C ARG A 39 6.57 -12.18 14.36
N MET A 40 7.33 -11.07 14.29
CA MET A 40 6.94 -9.81 14.94
C MET A 40 5.71 -9.20 14.28
N MET A 41 5.62 -9.20 12.96
CA MET A 41 4.42 -8.76 12.22
C MET A 41 3.20 -9.60 12.60
N GLN A 42 3.34 -10.94 12.65
CA GLN A 42 2.25 -11.84 13.08
C GLN A 42 1.80 -11.55 14.52
N LYS A 43 2.73 -11.36 15.45
CA LYS A 43 2.39 -10.99 16.84
C LYS A 43 1.70 -9.63 16.91
N ALA A 44 2.14 -8.66 16.12
CA ALA A 44 1.54 -7.33 16.09
C ALA A 44 0.08 -7.36 15.60
N THR A 45 -0.27 -8.26 14.67
CA THR A 45 -1.67 -8.43 14.24
C THR A 45 -2.60 -8.96 15.32
N CYS A 46 -2.06 -9.55 16.39
CA CYS A 46 -2.85 -10.01 17.55
C CYS A 46 -3.14 -8.89 18.56
N ILE A 47 -2.52 -7.72 18.41
CA ILE A 47 -2.78 -6.56 19.29
C ILE A 47 -4.18 -6.03 19.00
N ARG A 48 -4.95 -5.76 20.03
CA ARG A 48 -6.37 -5.35 19.93
C ARG A 48 -6.61 -3.91 19.45
N PHE A 49 -5.58 -3.18 19.05
CA PHE A 49 -5.80 -1.85 18.49
C PHE A 49 -6.51 -1.97 17.15
N ARG A 50 -7.58 -1.21 17.00
CA ARG A 50 -8.30 -1.06 15.72
C ARG A 50 -8.76 0.37 15.58
N ASP A 51 -8.60 0.93 14.40
CA ASP A 51 -9.13 2.25 14.07
C ASP A 51 -10.67 2.20 14.12
N PRO A 52 -11.33 2.99 14.99
CA PRO A 52 -12.79 2.91 15.18
C PRO A 52 -13.59 3.26 13.92
N GLN A 53 -13.10 4.20 13.10
CA GLN A 53 -13.79 4.61 11.87
C GLN A 53 -13.72 3.50 10.80
N LEU A 54 -12.56 2.85 10.67
CA LEU A 54 -12.42 1.72 9.76
C LEU A 54 -13.18 0.48 10.27
N GLU A 55 -13.28 0.28 11.57
CA GLU A 55 -14.08 -0.80 12.16
C GLU A 55 -15.57 -0.61 11.88
N GLU A 56 -16.09 0.62 12.02
CA GLU A 56 -17.46 0.96 11.64
C GLU A 56 -17.72 0.69 10.15
N LEU A 57 -16.83 1.13 9.27
CA LEU A 57 -16.94 0.90 7.83
C LEU A 57 -16.82 -0.59 7.47
N SER A 58 -16.01 -1.35 8.21
CA SER A 58 -15.93 -2.82 8.08
C SER A 58 -17.28 -3.48 8.30
N CYS A 59 -17.96 -3.11 9.38
CA CYS A 59 -19.29 -3.64 9.70
C CYS A 59 -20.36 -3.22 8.70
N LEU A 60 -20.42 -1.93 8.35
CA LEU A 60 -21.45 -1.38 7.47
C LEU A 60 -21.37 -1.92 6.03
N PHE A 61 -20.17 -2.14 5.50
CA PHE A 61 -19.97 -2.52 4.10
C PHE A 61 -19.42 -3.94 3.91
N SER A 62 -19.35 -4.74 4.98
CA SER A 62 -18.83 -6.12 4.97
C SER A 62 -17.42 -6.19 4.37
N ILE A 63 -16.53 -5.26 4.79
CA ILE A 63 -15.13 -5.24 4.39
C ILE A 63 -14.33 -5.91 5.50
N SER A 64 -13.68 -7.03 5.19
CA SER A 64 -12.94 -7.85 6.16
C SER A 64 -11.60 -7.26 6.59
N GLY A 65 -10.99 -6.40 5.76
CA GLY A 65 -9.72 -5.75 6.03
C GLY A 65 -9.48 -4.53 5.16
N PHE A 66 -8.68 -3.60 5.66
CA PHE A 66 -8.26 -2.40 4.94
C PHE A 66 -6.74 -2.38 4.86
N PHE A 67 -6.20 -2.37 3.65
CA PHE A 67 -4.76 -2.42 3.42
C PHE A 67 -4.30 -1.27 2.53
N ALA A 68 -3.16 -0.65 2.89
CA ALA A 68 -2.44 0.23 1.98
C ALA A 68 -1.28 -0.52 1.34
N ILE A 69 -1.04 -0.30 0.03
CA ILE A 69 0.11 -0.83 -0.70
C ILE A 69 0.93 0.35 -1.20
N ASP A 70 2.20 0.38 -0.78
CA ASP A 70 3.17 1.39 -1.21
C ASP A 70 4.60 0.86 -1.09
N SER A 71 5.58 1.61 -1.62
CA SER A 71 7.01 1.28 -1.51
C SER A 71 7.81 2.45 -0.99
N SER A 72 8.89 2.13 -0.27
CA SER A 72 9.92 3.08 0.12
C SER A 72 11.26 2.67 -0.46
N SER A 73 12.03 3.63 -0.98
CA SER A 73 13.36 3.41 -1.51
C SER A 73 14.41 3.68 -0.45
N ILE A 74 15.28 2.70 -0.21
CA ILE A 74 16.43 2.83 0.67
C ILE A 74 17.66 2.97 -0.24
N LYS A 75 18.27 4.14 -0.21
CA LYS A 75 19.44 4.47 -1.03
C LYS A 75 20.72 3.97 -0.38
N PHE A 76 21.63 3.44 -1.19
CA PHE A 76 22.94 2.97 -0.75
C PHE A 76 24.08 3.74 -1.41
N ASP A 77 25.17 3.87 -0.68
CA ASP A 77 26.46 4.33 -1.23
C ASP A 77 27.06 3.23 -2.11
N LEU A 78 27.16 3.50 -3.40
CA LEU A 78 27.69 2.55 -4.40
C LEU A 78 29.13 2.13 -4.12
N ASN A 79 29.93 2.97 -3.50
CA ASN A 79 31.31 2.61 -3.15
C ASN A 79 31.36 1.50 -2.10
N ARG A 80 30.34 1.44 -1.23
CA ARG A 80 30.22 0.40 -0.20
C ARG A 80 29.39 -0.78 -0.64
N TYR A 81 28.44 -0.56 -1.54
CA TYR A 81 27.48 -1.57 -2.00
C TYR A 81 27.39 -1.61 -3.54
N PRO A 82 28.48 -2.02 -4.22
CA PRO A 82 28.56 -1.98 -5.70
C PRO A 82 27.58 -2.94 -6.38
N TRP A 83 27.00 -3.89 -5.64
CA TRP A 83 25.97 -4.80 -6.13
C TRP A 83 24.58 -4.14 -6.24
N SER A 84 24.37 -3.00 -5.60
CA SER A 84 23.10 -2.25 -5.70
C SER A 84 23.12 -1.47 -7.02
N VAL A 85 22.63 -2.10 -8.09
CA VAL A 85 22.64 -1.55 -9.44
C VAL A 85 21.95 -0.18 -9.50
N PRO A 86 22.60 0.85 -10.03
CA PRO A 86 22.05 2.17 -10.07
C PRO A 86 21.02 2.32 -11.19
N GLN A 87 19.81 2.77 -10.84
CA GLN A 87 19.01 3.51 -11.80
C GLN A 87 19.41 4.99 -11.67
N GLN A 88 19.85 5.59 -12.76
CA GLN A 88 20.26 7.02 -12.77
C GLN A 88 21.39 7.37 -11.78
N GLY A 89 22.34 6.47 -11.56
CA GLY A 89 23.50 6.74 -10.69
C GLY A 89 23.27 6.57 -9.19
N VAL A 90 22.07 6.12 -8.76
CA VAL A 90 21.74 5.90 -7.33
C VAL A 90 21.46 4.42 -7.11
N GLY A 91 22.33 3.74 -6.36
CA GLY A 91 22.08 2.38 -5.90
C GLY A 91 21.07 2.32 -4.77
N GLY A 92 20.38 1.19 -4.62
CA GLY A 92 19.43 1.02 -3.54
C GLY A 92 18.57 -0.22 -3.66
N ILE A 93 17.68 -0.35 -2.70
CA ILE A 93 16.61 -1.34 -2.68
C ILE A 93 15.26 -0.65 -2.50
N LYS A 94 14.20 -1.34 -2.88
CA LYS A 94 12.83 -0.96 -2.56
C LYS A 94 12.24 -1.91 -1.53
N LEU A 95 11.57 -1.35 -0.54
CA LEU A 95 10.76 -2.05 0.41
C LEU A 95 9.29 -1.88 0.00
N HIS A 96 8.71 -2.89 -0.63
CA HIS A 96 7.27 -2.94 -0.92
C HIS A 96 6.54 -3.43 0.32
N THR A 97 5.54 -2.71 0.75
CA THR A 97 4.81 -3.02 1.98
C THR A 97 3.31 -3.07 1.73
N MET A 98 2.68 -4.12 2.24
CA MET A 98 1.23 -4.17 2.48
C MET A 98 1.01 -3.86 3.96
N TYR A 99 0.32 -2.76 4.25
CA TYR A 99 0.11 -2.22 5.59
C TYR A 99 -1.35 -2.39 6.00
N ASP A 100 -1.59 -3.05 7.12
CA ASP A 100 -2.92 -3.20 7.72
C ASP A 100 -3.31 -1.87 8.40
N LEU A 101 -4.29 -1.19 7.81
CA LEU A 101 -4.74 0.11 8.28
C LEU A 101 -5.60 0.01 9.55
N LEU A 102 -6.27 -1.13 9.78
CA LEU A 102 -7.06 -1.36 10.99
C LEU A 102 -6.17 -1.51 12.22
N ARG A 103 -5.02 -2.17 12.06
CA ARG A 103 -4.11 -2.51 13.15
C ARG A 103 -2.86 -1.66 13.19
N GLU A 104 -2.66 -0.82 12.18
CA GLU A 104 -1.49 0.04 12.00
C GLU A 104 -0.14 -0.73 12.03
N VAL A 105 -0.12 -1.90 11.39
CA VAL A 105 1.07 -2.75 11.32
C VAL A 105 1.33 -3.24 9.89
N PRO A 106 2.60 -3.48 9.50
CA PRO A 106 2.88 -4.13 8.22
C PRO A 106 2.38 -5.58 8.24
N LYS A 107 1.60 -5.94 7.23
CA LYS A 107 1.13 -7.32 7.00
C LYS A 107 2.16 -8.12 6.22
N MET A 108 2.81 -7.48 5.25
CA MET A 108 3.82 -8.08 4.39
C MET A 108 4.83 -7.04 3.94
N CYS A 109 6.09 -7.44 3.90
CA CYS A 109 7.18 -6.66 3.35
C CYS A 109 7.96 -7.50 2.34
N LEU A 110 8.24 -6.92 1.17
CA LEU A 110 9.06 -7.52 0.12
C LEU A 110 10.19 -6.56 -0.27
N ILE A 111 11.41 -7.07 -0.30
CA ILE A 111 12.59 -6.30 -0.70
C ILE A 111 12.96 -6.67 -2.13
N THR A 112 13.16 -5.65 -2.98
CA THR A 112 13.57 -5.81 -4.37
C THR A 112 14.71 -4.85 -4.72
N GLY A 113 15.33 -5.03 -5.88
CA GLY A 113 16.24 -4.05 -6.45
C GLY A 113 15.52 -2.72 -6.73
N HIS A 114 16.28 -1.63 -6.73
CA HIS A 114 15.72 -0.29 -6.97
C HIS A 114 15.14 -0.14 -8.39
N GLU A 115 15.64 -0.88 -9.37
CA GLU A 115 15.22 -0.90 -10.77
C GLU A 115 13.84 -1.56 -10.97
N GLU A 116 13.41 -2.40 -10.04
CA GLU A 116 12.13 -3.09 -10.15
C GLU A 116 10.96 -2.12 -10.09
N ARG A 117 10.01 -2.29 -11.03
CA ARG A 117 8.83 -1.43 -11.10
C ARG A 117 7.80 -1.86 -10.05
N ASP A 118 7.24 -0.91 -9.33
CA ASP A 118 6.24 -1.13 -8.29
C ASP A 118 5.04 -1.98 -8.77
N GLN A 119 4.71 -1.89 -10.05
CA GLN A 119 3.58 -2.59 -10.67
C GLN A 119 3.80 -4.09 -10.85
N THR A 120 5.06 -4.56 -10.86
CA THR A 120 5.41 -5.95 -11.20
C THR A 120 4.80 -6.93 -10.19
N PHE A 121 4.76 -6.53 -8.93
CA PHE A 121 4.32 -7.40 -7.83
C PHE A 121 2.80 -7.42 -7.61
N MET A 122 2.05 -6.52 -8.24
CA MET A 122 0.60 -6.41 -8.04
C MET A 122 -0.19 -7.66 -8.47
N GLU A 123 0.36 -8.49 -9.35
CA GLU A 123 -0.31 -9.70 -9.83
C GLU A 123 -0.14 -10.88 -8.85
N ASP A 124 0.91 -10.85 -8.02
CA ASP A 124 1.33 -11.96 -7.15
C ASP A 124 1.05 -11.72 -5.65
N TYR A 125 0.47 -10.58 -5.28
CA TYR A 125 0.10 -10.34 -3.89
C TYR A 125 -1.00 -11.31 -3.42
N PRO A 126 -0.90 -11.83 -2.19
CA PRO A 126 -1.93 -12.69 -1.60
C PRO A 126 -3.14 -11.86 -1.14
N TYR A 127 -3.96 -11.44 -2.09
CA TYR A 127 -5.16 -10.67 -1.80
C TYR A 127 -6.20 -11.46 -1.02
N GLU A 128 -6.73 -10.85 0.03
CA GLU A 128 -7.76 -11.45 0.89
C GLU A 128 -9.16 -11.07 0.37
N LYS A 129 -10.04 -12.06 0.29
CA LYS A 129 -11.44 -11.86 -0.10
C LYS A 129 -12.12 -10.81 0.79
N GLU A 130 -13.00 -10.02 0.20
CA GLU A 130 -13.79 -8.99 0.91
C GLU A 130 -12.94 -7.89 1.58
N SER A 131 -11.65 -7.79 1.27
CA SER A 131 -10.76 -6.74 1.76
C SER A 131 -10.66 -5.59 0.77
N LEU A 132 -10.37 -4.39 1.27
CA LEU A 132 -10.18 -3.19 0.46
C LEU A 132 -8.71 -2.78 0.45
N TYR A 133 -8.15 -2.63 -0.76
CA TYR A 133 -6.78 -2.23 -1.00
C TYR A 133 -6.71 -0.79 -1.49
N ILE A 134 -6.05 0.06 -0.72
CA ILE A 134 -5.81 1.48 -1.05
C ILE A 134 -4.40 1.58 -1.62
N ILE A 135 -4.30 1.98 -2.89
CA ILE A 135 -3.10 1.79 -3.70
C ILE A 135 -2.61 3.13 -4.23
N ASP A 136 -1.29 3.34 -4.23
CA ASP A 136 -0.73 4.53 -4.87
C ASP A 136 -0.89 4.47 -6.40
N LYS A 137 -0.96 5.64 -7.02
CA LYS A 137 -1.10 5.81 -8.47
C LYS A 137 0.01 5.10 -9.27
N ALA A 138 1.23 5.00 -8.71
CA ALA A 138 2.35 4.33 -9.35
C ALA A 138 2.07 2.85 -9.61
N TYR A 139 1.34 2.20 -8.71
CA TYR A 139 0.96 0.79 -8.80
C TYR A 139 -0.19 0.52 -9.77
N MET A 140 -0.85 1.53 -10.32
CA MET A 140 -1.99 1.35 -11.22
C MET A 140 -1.58 0.61 -12.50
N LYS A 141 -1.89 -0.70 -12.55
CA LYS A 141 -1.77 -1.59 -13.70
C LYS A 141 -3.03 -2.44 -13.79
N THR A 142 -3.66 -2.47 -14.95
CA THR A 142 -4.98 -3.12 -15.13
C THR A 142 -4.99 -4.60 -14.73
N ARG A 143 -3.93 -5.37 -15.07
CA ARG A 143 -3.80 -6.78 -14.65
C ARG A 143 -3.71 -6.93 -13.15
N GLY A 144 -2.93 -6.08 -12.45
CA GLY A 144 -2.84 -6.08 -11.00
C GLY A 144 -4.17 -5.73 -10.32
N LEU A 145 -4.91 -4.74 -10.85
CA LEU A 145 -6.25 -4.42 -10.37
C LEU A 145 -7.22 -5.59 -10.61
N PHE A 146 -7.06 -6.33 -11.71
CA PHE A 146 -7.88 -7.50 -12.00
C PHE A 146 -7.52 -8.70 -11.12
N ALA A 147 -6.27 -8.81 -10.64
CA ALA A 147 -5.90 -9.82 -9.65
C ALA A 147 -6.67 -9.60 -8.33
N ILE A 148 -6.82 -8.35 -7.87
CA ILE A 148 -7.66 -8.00 -6.71
C ILE A 148 -9.11 -8.40 -6.96
N GLU A 149 -9.66 -8.08 -8.12
CA GLU A 149 -11.03 -8.45 -8.51
C GLU A 149 -11.24 -9.96 -8.52
N LYS A 150 -10.28 -10.74 -9.06
CA LYS A 150 -10.32 -12.21 -9.06
C LYS A 150 -10.34 -12.79 -7.65
N ALA A 151 -9.62 -12.17 -6.72
CA ALA A 151 -9.61 -12.53 -5.31
C ALA A 151 -10.93 -12.15 -4.58
N LYS A 152 -11.91 -11.58 -5.29
CA LYS A 152 -13.17 -11.05 -4.71
C LYS A 152 -12.90 -9.97 -3.65
N ALA A 153 -11.89 -9.16 -3.88
CA ALA A 153 -11.50 -8.03 -3.07
C ALA A 153 -11.76 -6.70 -3.80
N PHE A 154 -11.61 -5.61 -3.09
CA PHE A 154 -11.89 -4.27 -3.58
C PHE A 154 -10.60 -3.42 -3.61
N PHE A 155 -10.60 -2.37 -4.43
CA PHE A 155 -9.51 -1.42 -4.45
C PHE A 155 -9.98 0.03 -4.60
N ILE A 156 -9.14 0.97 -4.17
CA ILE A 156 -9.22 2.39 -4.47
C ILE A 156 -7.86 2.85 -4.95
N VAL A 157 -7.78 3.43 -6.15
CA VAL A 157 -6.54 3.92 -6.75
C VAL A 157 -6.80 5.22 -7.53
N PRO A 158 -5.93 6.25 -7.45
CA PRO A 158 -6.07 7.42 -8.29
C PRO A 158 -5.87 7.06 -9.76
N ILE A 159 -6.75 7.52 -10.64
CA ILE A 159 -6.65 7.23 -12.07
C ILE A 159 -5.48 7.99 -12.71
N LYS A 160 -4.80 7.37 -13.66
CA LYS A 160 -3.76 8.02 -14.49
C LYS A 160 -4.41 8.86 -15.58
N ARG A 161 -3.84 10.03 -15.89
CA ARG A 161 -4.38 10.98 -16.88
C ARG A 161 -4.61 10.40 -18.29
N ASN A 162 -3.80 9.40 -18.67
CA ASN A 162 -3.80 8.84 -20.03
C ASN A 162 -4.73 7.62 -20.20
N VAL A 163 -5.57 7.34 -19.22
CA VAL A 163 -6.51 6.21 -19.28
C VAL A 163 -7.72 6.62 -20.10
N LYS A 164 -7.99 5.83 -21.17
CA LYS A 164 -9.17 6.00 -22.03
C LYS A 164 -10.29 5.08 -21.56
N TYR A 165 -11.47 5.65 -21.33
CA TYR A 165 -12.65 4.92 -20.86
C TYR A 165 -13.93 5.49 -21.49
N LEU A 166 -14.97 4.68 -21.52
CA LEU A 166 -16.33 5.07 -21.88
C LEU A 166 -17.17 5.15 -20.58
N VAL A 167 -17.92 6.21 -20.43
CA VAL A 167 -18.92 6.35 -19.37
C VAL A 167 -20.18 5.58 -19.78
N LEU A 168 -20.57 4.61 -18.96
CA LEU A 168 -21.77 3.80 -19.19
C LEU A 168 -22.98 4.34 -18.44
N LYS A 169 -22.75 4.93 -17.26
CA LYS A 169 -23.77 5.50 -16.39
C LYS A 169 -23.18 6.66 -15.58
N ASP A 170 -23.94 7.68 -15.38
CA ASP A 170 -23.61 8.82 -14.52
C ASP A 170 -24.60 8.83 -13.34
N ASP A 171 -24.10 8.55 -12.15
CA ASP A 171 -24.87 8.48 -10.90
C ASP A 171 -24.63 9.72 -10.01
N THR A 172 -24.09 10.79 -10.57
CA THR A 172 -23.66 11.99 -9.85
C THR A 172 -24.81 12.64 -9.05
N GLU A 173 -26.02 12.64 -9.59
CA GLU A 173 -27.19 13.23 -8.93
C GLU A 173 -27.60 12.52 -7.63
N HIS A 174 -27.21 11.27 -7.46
CA HIS A 174 -27.48 10.46 -6.28
C HIS A 174 -26.36 10.54 -5.22
N SER A 175 -25.29 11.25 -5.53
CA SER A 175 -24.15 11.46 -4.66
C SER A 175 -24.36 12.73 -3.85
N ASN A 176 -24.65 12.59 -2.54
CA ASN A 176 -24.78 13.73 -1.66
C ASN A 176 -23.52 13.84 -0.80
N PRO A 177 -22.56 14.59 -1.12
CA PRO A 177 -22.20 15.87 -0.55
C PRO A 177 -21.48 16.81 -1.55
N ILE A 178 -21.37 18.07 -1.17
CA ILE A 178 -20.80 19.22 -1.90
C ILE A 178 -19.41 18.94 -2.51
N GLU A 179 -18.66 17.99 -1.98
CA GLU A 179 -17.29 17.67 -2.41
C GLU A 179 -17.20 16.62 -3.53
N VAL A 180 -18.26 15.80 -3.76
CA VAL A 180 -18.30 14.82 -4.85
C VAL A 180 -18.79 15.50 -6.13
N ILE A 181 -17.90 15.63 -7.11
CA ILE A 181 -18.22 16.29 -8.39
C ILE A 181 -18.87 15.30 -9.38
N ALA A 182 -18.44 14.05 -9.37
CA ALA A 182 -18.99 13.03 -10.26
C ALA A 182 -18.81 11.63 -9.69
N ASP A 183 -19.81 10.78 -9.98
CA ASP A 183 -19.82 9.36 -9.67
C ASP A 183 -20.29 8.58 -10.91
N ARG A 184 -19.38 7.86 -11.56
CA ARG A 184 -19.61 7.30 -12.89
C ARG A 184 -19.21 5.86 -12.98
N THR A 185 -20.06 5.05 -13.59
CA THR A 185 -19.71 3.69 -14.04
C THR A 185 -19.05 3.77 -15.41
N ILE A 186 -17.89 3.13 -15.54
CA ILE A 186 -17.08 3.18 -16.76
C ILE A 186 -16.65 1.77 -17.22
N GLU A 187 -16.19 1.67 -18.46
CA GLU A 187 -15.36 0.58 -18.95
C GLU A 187 -14.13 1.13 -19.70
N PHE A 188 -13.02 0.41 -19.65
CA PHE A 188 -11.84 0.77 -20.42
C PHE A 188 -12.08 0.56 -21.91
N THR A 189 -11.62 1.51 -22.75
CA THR A 189 -11.78 1.43 -24.23
C THR A 189 -10.51 0.99 -24.94
N SER A 190 -9.32 1.23 -24.37
CA SER A 190 -8.11 0.77 -25.03
C SER A 190 -7.98 -0.75 -24.99
N ARG A 191 -7.55 -1.37 -26.09
CA ARG A 191 -7.39 -2.82 -26.22
C ARG A 191 -6.61 -3.45 -25.06
N TRP A 192 -5.50 -2.84 -24.69
CA TRP A 192 -4.64 -3.35 -23.62
C TRP A 192 -5.26 -3.21 -22.22
N ALA A 193 -5.91 -2.09 -21.95
CA ALA A 193 -6.56 -1.88 -20.65
C ALA A 193 -7.77 -2.80 -20.50
N LYS A 194 -8.59 -2.96 -21.55
CA LYS A 194 -9.75 -3.85 -21.56
C LYS A 194 -9.35 -5.33 -21.44
N ALA A 195 -8.27 -5.75 -22.09
CA ALA A 195 -7.72 -7.10 -21.92
C ALA A 195 -7.18 -7.34 -20.51
N GLY A 196 -6.60 -6.31 -19.87
CA GLY A 196 -6.09 -6.40 -18.50
C GLY A 196 -7.18 -6.34 -17.43
N TYR A 197 -8.28 -5.62 -17.67
CA TYR A 197 -9.44 -5.52 -16.79
C TYR A 197 -10.74 -5.45 -17.60
N PRO A 198 -11.41 -6.59 -17.84
CA PRO A 198 -12.55 -6.68 -18.78
C PRO A 198 -13.91 -6.32 -18.15
N LYS A 199 -13.97 -5.95 -16.88
CA LYS A 199 -15.19 -5.62 -16.16
C LYS A 199 -15.43 -4.12 -16.06
N LYS A 200 -16.66 -3.74 -15.70
CA LYS A 200 -17.02 -2.38 -15.35
C LYS A 200 -16.29 -1.92 -14.09
N LEU A 201 -16.03 -0.63 -14.03
CA LEU A 201 -15.39 0.06 -12.93
C LEU A 201 -16.18 1.31 -12.58
N ARG A 202 -15.89 1.88 -11.43
CA ARG A 202 -16.48 3.13 -10.95
C ARG A 202 -15.39 4.18 -10.82
N ILE A 203 -15.64 5.39 -11.30
CA ILE A 203 -14.81 6.57 -11.06
C ILE A 203 -15.58 7.54 -10.19
N VAL A 204 -15.01 7.86 -9.03
CA VAL A 204 -15.49 8.94 -8.17
C VAL A 204 -14.56 10.13 -8.33
N THR A 205 -15.12 11.27 -8.68
CA THR A 205 -14.41 12.55 -8.80
C THR A 205 -14.72 13.42 -7.59
N TYR A 206 -13.67 13.82 -6.89
CA TYR A 206 -13.76 14.52 -5.62
C TYR A 206 -12.98 15.84 -5.68
N TYR A 207 -13.56 16.92 -5.17
CA TYR A 207 -12.90 18.22 -5.03
C TYR A 207 -12.23 18.33 -3.66
N VAL A 208 -10.93 18.53 -3.65
CA VAL A 208 -10.16 18.73 -2.43
C VAL A 208 -10.00 20.22 -2.19
N GLU A 209 -10.88 20.82 -1.40
CA GLU A 209 -10.95 22.25 -1.13
C GLU A 209 -9.61 22.82 -0.66
N LYS A 210 -8.96 22.18 0.34
CA LYS A 210 -7.64 22.60 0.87
C LYS A 210 -6.53 22.69 -0.18
N LYS A 211 -6.66 21.98 -1.31
CA LYS A 211 -5.65 21.94 -2.38
C LYS A 211 -6.10 22.65 -3.65
N GLY A 212 -7.36 23.11 -3.72
CA GLY A 212 -7.97 23.65 -4.93
C GLY A 212 -7.87 22.71 -6.14
N LYS A 213 -7.91 21.38 -5.91
CA LYS A 213 -7.67 20.37 -6.95
C LYS A 213 -8.72 19.29 -6.93
N THR A 214 -9.06 18.84 -8.13
CA THR A 214 -9.90 17.65 -8.33
C THR A 214 -9.06 16.38 -8.34
N MET A 215 -9.52 15.37 -7.64
CA MET A 215 -8.95 14.03 -7.64
C MET A 215 -9.98 13.02 -8.17
N GLN A 216 -9.51 12.06 -8.95
CA GLN A 216 -10.34 10.99 -9.48
C GLN A 216 -9.83 9.65 -8.96
N PHE A 217 -10.73 8.88 -8.36
CA PHE A 217 -10.47 7.57 -7.81
C PHE A 217 -11.20 6.50 -8.61
N LEU A 218 -10.45 5.50 -9.03
CA LEU A 218 -10.96 4.30 -9.68
C LEU A 218 -11.19 3.21 -8.62
N THR A 219 -12.33 2.54 -8.67
CA THR A 219 -12.68 1.45 -7.74
C THR A 219 -13.55 0.41 -8.44
N ASN A 220 -13.53 -0.83 -7.94
CA ASN A 220 -14.49 -1.87 -8.29
C ASN A 220 -15.58 -2.03 -7.21
N ASN A 221 -15.58 -1.21 -6.18
CA ASN A 221 -16.61 -1.24 -5.15
C ASN A 221 -17.75 -0.27 -5.51
N PHE A 222 -18.91 -0.82 -5.83
CA PHE A 222 -20.13 -0.08 -6.16
C PHE A 222 -21.04 0.14 -4.96
N LYS A 223 -20.73 -0.43 -3.80
CA LYS A 223 -21.56 -0.32 -2.59
C LYS A 223 -21.14 0.82 -1.68
N LEU A 224 -19.84 1.17 -1.69
CA LEU A 224 -19.34 2.28 -0.88
C LEU A 224 -19.93 3.62 -1.35
N PRO A 225 -20.43 4.48 -0.46
CA PRO A 225 -20.77 5.85 -0.79
C PRO A 225 -19.58 6.61 -1.39
N ALA A 226 -19.84 7.53 -2.33
CA ALA A 226 -18.78 8.23 -3.06
C ALA A 226 -17.85 9.02 -2.12
N GLU A 227 -18.40 9.67 -1.09
CA GLU A 227 -17.64 10.41 -0.08
C GLU A 227 -16.70 9.50 0.74
N LYS A 228 -17.11 8.25 0.97
CA LYS A 228 -16.27 7.27 1.69
C LYS A 228 -15.07 6.81 0.87
N VAL A 229 -15.17 6.78 -0.47
CA VAL A 229 -14.04 6.46 -1.36
C VAL A 229 -12.90 7.46 -1.17
N ALA A 230 -13.19 8.76 -1.18
CA ALA A 230 -12.19 9.80 -0.97
C ALA A 230 -11.64 9.81 0.46
N LEU A 231 -12.51 9.60 1.46
CA LEU A 231 -12.11 9.49 2.86
C LEU A 231 -11.13 8.33 3.07
N LEU A 232 -11.46 7.15 2.56
CA LEU A 232 -10.61 5.97 2.68
C LEU A 232 -9.26 6.16 2.00
N TYR A 233 -9.20 6.88 0.87
CA TYR A 233 -7.93 7.15 0.24
C TYR A 233 -6.98 8.01 1.11
N LYS A 234 -7.48 8.83 2.02
CA LYS A 234 -6.66 9.59 2.98
C LYS A 234 -5.86 8.67 3.91
N TYR A 235 -6.40 7.52 4.25
CA TYR A 235 -5.71 6.53 5.11
C TYR A 235 -4.44 5.95 4.47
N ARG A 236 -4.27 6.07 3.14
CA ARG A 236 -3.01 5.70 2.50
C ARG A 236 -1.80 6.39 3.13
N TRP A 237 -2.00 7.61 3.66
CA TRP A 237 -0.92 8.35 4.32
C TRP A 237 -0.31 7.61 5.51
N ASN A 238 -1.02 6.71 6.16
CA ASN A 238 -0.51 5.97 7.33
C ASN A 238 0.70 5.09 6.95
N ILE A 239 0.76 4.54 5.74
CA ILE A 239 1.94 3.79 5.29
C ILE A 239 3.16 4.70 5.07
N GLU A 240 2.96 5.95 4.64
CA GLU A 240 4.05 6.92 4.53
C GLU A 240 4.58 7.34 5.91
N VAL A 241 3.69 7.44 6.90
CA VAL A 241 4.09 7.67 8.31
C VAL A 241 4.90 6.47 8.82
N PHE A 242 4.44 5.26 8.55
CA PHE A 242 5.20 4.04 8.89
C PHE A 242 6.61 4.06 8.28
N PHE A 243 6.78 4.40 6.99
CA PHE A 243 8.09 4.50 6.36
C PHE A 243 9.01 5.56 6.96
N LYS A 244 8.48 6.56 7.64
CA LYS A 244 9.29 7.56 8.39
C LYS A 244 9.81 7.02 9.71
N TRP A 245 9.18 5.97 10.26
CA TRP A 245 9.58 5.35 11.52
C TRP A 245 10.66 4.28 11.36
N ILE A 246 10.82 3.69 10.20
CA ILE A 246 11.82 2.67 9.89
C ILE A 246 13.00 3.27 9.11
#